data_6761116973a1edc0545ab47a27481101
#
_entry.id   6761116973a1edc0545ab47a27481101
#
_cell.length_a   1.000
_cell.length_b   1.000
_cell.length_c   1.000
_cell.angle_alpha   90.00
_cell.angle_beta   90.00
_cell.angle_gamma   90.00
#
_symmetry.space_group_name_H-M   'P 1'
#
loop_
_entity.id
_entity.type
_entity.pdbx_description
1 polymer ?
#
loop_
_entity_poly.entity_id
_entity_poly.type
_entity_poly.pdbx_seq_one_letter_code
_entity_poly.pdbx_strand_id
1 'polypeptide(L)'
;MGSRKNSSQRPGRSGLTRDVLLPLPTEKVRALSLENHLALATVRGGRGDLDQVSCLVRVVYLAFYLRDATSTGTDFDLYRRAEAALNACVARADRGERCLLLDHELAIVERILVIHDEQLAAIPWHRYLDAWERLRHYIANGRRSPIAAAAGM
;
A
#
# COMPACT_ATOMS: atom_id res chain seq x y z
N MET A 1 -11.84 58.61 -9.79
CA MET A 1 -12.48 57.61 -8.90
C MET A 1 -12.32 56.27 -9.55
N GLY A 2 -11.36 55.51 -9.11
CA GLY A 2 -11.01 54.23 -9.72
C GLY A 2 -11.73 53.06 -9.09
N SER A 3 -12.56 52.38 -9.88
CA SER A 3 -13.19 51.14 -9.50
C SER A 3 -12.18 49.98 -9.60
N ARG A 4 -11.74 49.45 -8.46
CA ARG A 4 -10.91 48.24 -8.40
C ARG A 4 -11.79 47.03 -8.66
N LYS A 5 -11.64 46.43 -9.82
CA LYS A 5 -12.22 45.11 -10.12
C LYS A 5 -11.42 44.07 -9.32
N ASN A 6 -12.09 43.49 -8.34
CA ASN A 6 -11.59 42.35 -7.59
C ASN A 6 -11.77 41.10 -8.45
N SER A 7 -10.75 40.66 -9.13
CA SER A 7 -10.73 39.39 -9.84
C SER A 7 -10.52 38.27 -8.82
N SER A 8 -11.61 37.64 -8.43
CA SER A 8 -11.55 36.39 -7.67
C SER A 8 -10.89 35.31 -8.54
N GLN A 9 -9.63 35.04 -8.28
CA GLN A 9 -8.94 33.88 -8.81
C GLN A 9 -9.64 32.63 -8.25
N ARG A 10 -10.37 31.93 -9.12
CA ARG A 10 -10.79 30.56 -8.85
C ARG A 10 -9.54 29.72 -8.65
N PRO A 11 -9.43 28.89 -7.58
CA PRO A 11 -8.33 27.95 -7.48
C PRO A 11 -8.40 27.02 -8.68
N GLY A 12 -7.41 27.11 -9.56
CA GLY A 12 -7.30 26.28 -10.73
C GLY A 12 -7.30 24.82 -10.30
N ARG A 13 -8.17 24.02 -10.91
CA ARG A 13 -8.05 22.57 -10.91
C ARG A 13 -6.62 22.30 -11.39
N SER A 14 -5.78 21.77 -10.49
CA SER A 14 -4.49 21.21 -10.88
C SER A 14 -4.78 20.12 -11.88
N GLY A 15 -4.68 20.44 -13.18
CA GLY A 15 -4.74 19.44 -14.22
C GLY A 15 -3.68 18.39 -13.91
N LEU A 16 -4.04 17.10 -13.98
CA LEU A 16 -3.07 16.03 -13.92
C LEU A 16 -1.98 16.34 -14.94
N THR A 17 -0.74 16.49 -14.49
CA THR A 17 0.37 16.67 -15.40
C THR A 17 0.50 15.43 -16.27
N ARG A 18 0.97 15.60 -17.52
CA ARG A 18 1.14 14.49 -18.46
C ARG A 18 1.91 13.32 -17.82
N ASP A 19 2.89 13.62 -16.99
CA ASP A 19 3.75 12.61 -16.35
C ASP A 19 2.98 11.65 -15.43
N VAL A 20 1.96 12.12 -14.72
CA VAL A 20 1.16 11.25 -13.82
C VAL A 20 0.15 10.37 -14.57
N LEU A 21 -0.09 10.63 -15.86
CA LEU A 21 -0.91 9.79 -16.73
C LEU A 21 -0.11 8.63 -17.33
N LEU A 22 1.22 8.71 -17.29
CA LEU A 22 2.12 7.66 -17.76
C LEU A 22 2.30 6.56 -16.71
N PRO A 23 2.75 5.36 -17.13
CA PRO A 23 3.17 4.33 -16.19
C PRO A 23 4.25 4.83 -15.24
N LEU A 24 4.36 4.21 -14.06
CA LEU A 24 5.48 4.49 -13.17
C LEU A 24 6.80 4.24 -13.89
N PRO A 25 7.82 5.10 -13.69
CA PRO A 25 9.16 4.84 -14.24
C PRO A 25 9.69 3.49 -13.75
N THR A 26 10.35 2.74 -14.62
CA THR A 26 10.88 1.41 -14.31
C THR A 26 11.80 1.41 -13.10
N GLU A 27 12.63 2.44 -12.94
CA GLU A 27 13.50 2.59 -11.78
C GLU A 27 12.71 2.77 -10.48
N LYS A 28 11.62 3.50 -10.52
CA LYS A 28 10.73 3.67 -9.35
C LYS A 28 10.06 2.35 -8.98
N VAL A 29 9.57 1.59 -9.95
CA VAL A 29 8.98 0.26 -9.74
C VAL A 29 10.02 -0.67 -9.10
N ARG A 30 11.23 -0.71 -9.62
CA ARG A 30 12.31 -1.54 -9.06
C ARG A 30 12.67 -1.14 -7.64
N ALA A 31 12.77 0.15 -7.35
CA ALA A 31 13.10 0.65 -6.01
C ALA A 31 12.02 0.26 -4.98
N LEU A 32 10.74 0.42 -5.33
CA LEU A 32 9.62 0.04 -4.47
C LEU A 32 9.57 -1.48 -4.25
N SER A 33 9.71 -2.26 -5.30
CA SER A 33 9.76 -3.72 -5.22
C SER A 33 10.91 -4.18 -4.33
N LEU A 34 12.10 -3.63 -4.52
CA LEU A 34 13.27 -3.98 -3.71
C LEU A 34 13.04 -3.66 -2.23
N GLU A 35 12.53 -2.47 -1.91
CA GLU A 35 12.21 -2.08 -0.53
C GLU A 35 11.25 -3.06 0.12
N ASN A 36 10.19 -3.42 -0.58
CA ASN A 36 9.16 -4.33 -0.09
C ASN A 36 9.72 -5.75 0.17
N HIS A 37 10.47 -6.29 -0.79
CA HIS A 37 11.07 -7.62 -0.66
C HIS A 37 12.18 -7.67 0.39
N LEU A 38 12.94 -6.59 0.58
CA LEU A 38 13.93 -6.48 1.66
C LEU A 38 13.26 -6.46 3.04
N ALA A 39 12.14 -5.77 3.19
CA ALA A 39 11.35 -5.79 4.43
C ALA A 39 10.92 -7.22 4.77
N LEU A 40 10.40 -7.96 3.78
CA LEU A 40 10.00 -9.36 3.97
C LEU A 40 11.19 -10.26 4.31
N ALA A 41 12.31 -10.11 3.61
CA ALA A 41 13.52 -10.88 3.87
C ALA A 41 14.08 -10.64 5.28
N THR A 42 14.00 -9.41 5.77
CA THR A 42 14.43 -9.04 7.12
C THR A 42 13.56 -9.72 8.19
N VAL A 43 12.25 -9.68 8.01
CA VAL A 43 11.29 -10.36 8.91
C VAL A 43 11.47 -11.88 8.84
N ARG A 44 11.64 -12.44 7.64
CA ARG A 44 11.92 -13.87 7.44
C ARG A 44 13.19 -14.33 8.16
N GLY A 45 14.24 -13.51 8.16
CA GLY A 45 15.49 -13.79 8.84
C GLY A 45 15.43 -13.65 10.37
N GLY A 46 14.28 -13.28 10.94
CA GLY A 46 14.11 -13.07 12.38
C GLY A 46 14.79 -11.81 12.91
N ARG A 47 15.18 -10.88 12.00
CA ARG A 47 15.82 -9.59 12.31
C ARG A 47 14.89 -8.41 12.07
N GLY A 48 13.63 -8.68 11.74
CA GLY A 48 12.61 -7.65 11.54
C GLY A 48 12.20 -6.97 12.84
N ASP A 49 11.79 -5.73 12.70
CA ASP A 49 11.13 -4.96 13.75
C ASP A 49 9.78 -4.42 13.24
N LEU A 50 9.14 -3.57 14.03
CA LEU A 50 7.84 -3.01 13.66
C LEU A 50 7.89 -2.13 12.41
N ASP A 51 9.04 -1.57 12.04
CA ASP A 51 9.18 -0.75 10.84
C ASP A 51 9.03 -1.60 9.57
N GLN A 52 9.67 -2.78 9.54
CA GLN A 52 9.50 -3.71 8.43
C GLN A 52 8.07 -4.27 8.35
N VAL A 53 7.48 -4.61 9.47
CA VAL A 53 6.07 -5.06 9.50
C VAL A 53 5.14 -3.95 9.04
N SER A 54 5.35 -2.71 9.46
CA SER A 54 4.56 -1.56 9.01
C SER A 54 4.70 -1.32 7.50
N CYS A 55 5.90 -1.51 6.96
CA CYS A 55 6.12 -1.48 5.51
C CYS A 55 5.26 -2.54 4.80
N LEU A 56 5.28 -3.78 5.29
CA LEU A 56 4.49 -4.87 4.71
C LEU A 56 2.98 -4.65 4.83
N VAL A 57 2.51 -4.11 5.95
CA VAL A 57 1.09 -3.74 6.12
C VAL A 57 0.68 -2.68 5.09
N ARG A 58 1.50 -1.66 4.87
CA ARG A 58 1.25 -0.65 3.82
C ARG A 58 1.14 -1.29 2.44
N VAL A 59 2.03 -2.21 2.12
CA VAL A 59 2.00 -2.93 0.84
C VAL A 59 0.69 -3.70 0.68
N VAL A 60 0.25 -4.41 1.70
CA VAL A 60 -1.04 -5.15 1.67
C VAL A 60 -2.19 -4.19 1.39
N TYR A 61 -2.23 -3.05 2.05
CA TYR A 61 -3.31 -2.07 1.86
C TYR A 61 -3.26 -1.37 0.50
N LEU A 62 -2.08 -1.01 0.03
CA LEU A 62 -1.92 -0.44 -1.32
C LEU A 62 -2.32 -1.46 -2.40
N ALA A 63 -1.87 -2.70 -2.27
CA ALA A 63 -2.27 -3.78 -3.17
C ALA A 63 -3.78 -4.01 -3.15
N PHE A 64 -4.40 -3.93 -1.99
CA PHE A 64 -5.85 -4.01 -1.85
C PHE A 64 -6.58 -2.87 -2.58
N TYR A 65 -6.12 -1.63 -2.45
CA TYR A 65 -6.70 -0.50 -3.19
C TYR A 65 -6.49 -0.63 -4.70
N LEU A 66 -5.45 -1.31 -5.14
CA LEU A 66 -5.12 -1.53 -6.55
C LEU A 66 -5.58 -2.90 -7.07
N ARG A 67 -6.40 -3.62 -6.31
CA ARG A 67 -6.78 -5.01 -6.64
C ARG A 67 -7.41 -5.20 -8.02
N ASP A 68 -8.06 -4.17 -8.54
CA ASP A 68 -8.69 -4.20 -9.86
C ASP A 68 -7.70 -3.90 -11.00
N ALA A 69 -6.45 -3.58 -10.69
CA ALA A 69 -5.44 -3.22 -11.68
C ALA A 69 -4.92 -4.43 -12.48
N THR A 70 -5.00 -5.63 -11.89
CA THR A 70 -4.57 -6.88 -12.51
C THR A 70 -5.58 -7.99 -12.20
N SER A 71 -5.62 -9.01 -13.06
CA SER A 71 -6.49 -10.18 -12.86
C SER A 71 -6.08 -11.03 -11.65
N THR A 72 -4.80 -10.99 -11.28
CA THR A 72 -4.25 -11.76 -10.15
C THR A 72 -4.57 -11.14 -8.79
N GLY A 73 -4.98 -9.87 -8.76
CA GLY A 73 -5.25 -9.11 -7.53
C GLY A 73 -6.68 -9.20 -7.01
N THR A 74 -7.54 -10.02 -7.59
CA THR A 74 -8.99 -10.00 -7.31
C THR A 74 -9.43 -10.87 -6.13
N ASP A 75 -8.58 -11.72 -5.60
CA ASP A 75 -8.90 -12.59 -4.46
C ASP A 75 -8.91 -11.79 -3.14
N PHE A 76 -10.10 -11.40 -2.72
CA PHE A 76 -10.31 -10.64 -1.48
C PHE A 76 -9.82 -11.39 -0.24
N ASP A 77 -10.03 -12.70 -0.18
CA ASP A 77 -9.61 -13.51 0.97
C ASP A 77 -8.10 -13.53 1.17
N LEU A 78 -7.34 -13.43 0.09
CA LEU A 78 -5.88 -13.35 0.16
C LEU A 78 -5.41 -12.12 0.97
N TYR A 79 -6.02 -10.96 0.75
CA TYR A 79 -5.70 -9.73 1.50
C TYR A 79 -6.06 -9.85 2.98
N ARG A 80 -7.22 -10.45 3.28
CA ARG A 80 -7.62 -10.72 4.67
C ARG A 80 -6.62 -11.63 5.39
N ARG A 81 -6.20 -12.68 4.73
CA ARG A 81 -5.21 -13.63 5.28
C ARG A 81 -3.85 -13.00 5.45
N ALA A 82 -3.41 -12.16 4.52
CA ALA A 82 -2.15 -11.42 4.64
C ALA A 82 -2.19 -10.43 5.81
N GLU A 83 -3.27 -9.69 5.96
CA GLU A 83 -3.46 -8.80 7.12
C GLU A 83 -3.44 -9.57 8.43
N ALA A 84 -4.14 -10.69 8.50
CA ALA A 84 -4.17 -11.54 9.70
C ALA A 84 -2.77 -12.08 10.05
N ALA A 85 -1.99 -12.46 9.04
CA ALA A 85 -0.61 -12.92 9.23
C ALA A 85 0.29 -11.82 9.83
N LEU A 86 0.19 -10.60 9.32
CA LEU A 86 0.96 -9.47 9.83
C LEU A 86 0.49 -9.05 11.23
N ASN A 87 -0.80 -9.07 11.49
CA ASN A 87 -1.34 -8.80 12.82
C ASN A 87 -0.86 -9.85 13.85
N ALA A 88 -0.78 -11.12 13.46
CA ALA A 88 -0.25 -12.17 14.32
C ALA A 88 1.25 -11.97 14.60
N CYS A 89 2.00 -11.49 13.62
CA CYS A 89 3.42 -11.12 13.79
C CYS A 89 3.58 -9.98 14.81
N VAL A 90 2.77 -8.93 14.70
CA VAL A 90 2.75 -7.82 15.66
C VAL A 90 2.38 -8.30 17.06
N ALA A 91 1.37 -9.16 17.18
CA ALA A 91 0.95 -9.72 18.48
C ALA A 91 2.07 -10.53 19.14
N ARG A 92 2.86 -11.28 18.38
CA ARG A 92 4.04 -11.99 18.91
C ARG A 92 5.10 -10.99 19.43
N ALA A 93 5.37 -9.95 18.66
CA ALA A 93 6.32 -8.90 19.08
C ALA A 93 5.85 -8.18 20.36
N ASP A 94 4.57 -7.91 20.49
CA ASP A 94 3.97 -7.28 21.68
C ASP A 94 4.09 -8.16 22.93
N ARG A 95 4.18 -9.49 22.76
CA ARG A 95 4.45 -10.43 23.86
C ARG A 95 5.94 -10.62 24.17
N GLY A 96 6.81 -9.87 23.54
CA GLY A 96 8.27 -9.99 23.68
C GLY A 96 8.89 -11.15 22.90
N GLU A 97 8.13 -11.79 22.01
CA GLU A 97 8.65 -12.80 21.08
C GLU A 97 9.32 -12.13 19.88
N ARG A 98 10.01 -12.92 19.05
CA ARG A 98 10.60 -12.39 17.81
C ARG A 98 9.52 -11.93 16.85
N CYS A 99 9.79 -10.81 16.16
CA CYS A 99 8.99 -10.33 15.05
C CYS A 99 9.28 -11.18 13.81
N LEU A 100 8.55 -12.28 13.68
CA LEU A 100 8.78 -13.26 12.63
C LEU A 100 7.44 -13.79 12.10
N LEU A 101 7.39 -14.12 10.82
CA LEU A 101 6.26 -14.78 10.17
C LEU A 101 6.48 -16.30 10.15
N LEU A 102 5.43 -17.06 10.44
CA LEU A 102 5.42 -18.50 10.26
C LEU A 102 5.44 -18.84 8.75
N ASP A 103 5.84 -20.06 8.39
CA ASP A 103 5.99 -20.44 6.98
C ASP A 103 4.74 -20.21 6.13
N HIS A 104 3.56 -20.56 6.65
CA HIS A 104 2.30 -20.34 5.93
C HIS A 104 1.89 -18.87 5.86
N GLU A 105 2.25 -18.07 6.85
CA GLU A 105 2.04 -16.62 6.87
C GLU A 105 2.98 -15.94 5.87
N LEU A 106 4.24 -16.37 5.85
CA LEU A 106 5.25 -15.88 4.92
C LEU A 106 4.82 -16.08 3.47
N ALA A 107 4.35 -17.27 3.13
CA ALA A 107 3.88 -17.59 1.77
C ALA A 107 2.74 -16.67 1.30
N ILE A 108 1.82 -16.33 2.21
CA ILE A 108 0.71 -15.42 1.90
C ILE A 108 1.19 -14.00 1.64
N VAL A 109 2.05 -13.48 2.50
CA VAL A 109 2.62 -12.13 2.34
C VAL A 109 3.46 -12.03 1.07
N GLU A 110 4.29 -13.04 0.81
CA GLU A 110 5.10 -13.13 -0.42
C GLU A 110 4.24 -13.07 -1.68
N ARG A 111 3.10 -13.78 -1.69
CA ARG A 111 2.15 -13.72 -2.80
C ARG A 111 1.58 -12.33 -3.01
N ILE A 112 1.27 -11.60 -1.94
CA ILE A 112 0.82 -10.20 -2.05
C ILE A 112 1.92 -9.31 -2.67
N LEU A 113 3.18 -9.50 -2.29
CA LEU A 113 4.28 -8.73 -2.86
C LEU A 113 4.41 -8.96 -4.36
N VAL A 114 4.27 -10.20 -4.83
CA VAL A 114 4.29 -10.53 -6.26
C VAL A 114 3.12 -9.85 -6.99
N ILE A 115 1.92 -9.91 -6.44
CA ILE A 115 0.75 -9.22 -7.00
C ILE A 115 1.00 -7.71 -7.06
N HIS A 116 1.56 -7.14 -6.02
CA HIS A 116 1.84 -5.70 -5.96
C HIS A 116 2.89 -5.28 -6.98
N ASP A 117 3.92 -6.10 -7.20
CA ASP A 117 4.91 -5.86 -8.26
C ASP A 117 4.25 -5.82 -9.65
N GLU A 118 3.32 -6.74 -9.92
CA GLU A 118 2.54 -6.74 -11.17
C GLU A 118 1.66 -5.49 -11.30
N GLN A 119 1.02 -5.08 -10.20
CA GLN A 119 0.21 -3.85 -10.15
C GLN A 119 1.07 -2.63 -10.46
N LEU A 120 2.21 -2.47 -9.80
CA LEU A 120 3.12 -1.34 -10.01
C LEU A 120 3.62 -1.24 -11.45
N ALA A 121 3.83 -2.38 -12.12
CA ALA A 121 4.24 -2.42 -13.52
C ALA A 121 3.09 -2.09 -14.50
N ALA A 122 1.84 -2.24 -14.08
CA ALA A 122 0.67 -2.12 -14.95
C ALA A 122 -0.07 -0.79 -14.84
N ILE A 123 0.08 -0.05 -13.75
CA ILE A 123 -0.73 1.14 -13.47
C ILE A 123 -0.04 2.44 -13.89
N PRO A 124 -0.79 3.48 -14.28
CA PRO A 124 -0.26 4.82 -14.39
C PRO A 124 0.01 5.41 -12.98
N TRP A 125 0.94 6.36 -12.91
CA TRP A 125 1.39 6.95 -11.65
C TRP A 125 0.25 7.55 -10.84
N HIS A 126 -0.71 8.22 -11.47
CA HIS A 126 -1.82 8.83 -10.73
C HIS A 126 -2.62 7.80 -9.91
N ARG A 127 -2.80 6.57 -10.40
CA ARG A 127 -3.47 5.51 -9.65
C ARG A 127 -2.70 5.09 -8.40
N TYR A 128 -1.39 5.04 -8.50
CA TYR A 128 -0.51 4.78 -7.35
C TYR A 128 -0.63 5.90 -6.30
N LEU A 129 -0.59 7.16 -6.75
CA LEU A 129 -0.76 8.32 -5.87
C LEU A 129 -2.15 8.36 -5.22
N ASP A 130 -3.19 8.01 -5.96
CA ASP A 130 -4.57 7.93 -5.43
C ASP A 130 -4.69 6.83 -4.35
N ALA A 131 -4.06 5.68 -4.57
CA ALA A 131 -4.03 4.61 -3.57
C ALA A 131 -3.32 5.06 -2.28
N TRP A 132 -2.19 5.75 -2.40
CA TRP A 132 -1.48 6.34 -1.27
C TRP A 132 -2.33 7.37 -0.53
N GLU A 133 -2.99 8.25 -1.24
CA GLU A 133 -3.84 9.28 -0.65
C GLU A 133 -5.02 8.65 0.11
N ARG A 134 -5.64 7.63 -0.45
CA ARG A 134 -6.70 6.86 0.23
C ARG A 134 -6.18 6.22 1.51
N LEU A 135 -5.01 5.61 1.48
CA LEU A 135 -4.39 4.99 2.63
C LEU A 135 -4.06 6.03 3.72
N ARG A 136 -3.46 7.15 3.35
CA ARG A 136 -3.13 8.25 4.29
C ARG A 136 -4.38 8.81 4.95
N HIS A 137 -5.43 9.04 4.16
CA HIS A 137 -6.72 9.51 4.68
C HIS A 137 -7.34 8.51 5.65
N TYR A 138 -7.25 7.23 5.34
CA TYR A 138 -7.74 6.15 6.17
C TYR A 138 -7.02 6.08 7.53
N ILE A 139 -5.71 6.20 7.51
CA ILE A 139 -4.87 6.21 8.72
C ILE A 139 -5.17 7.47 9.55
N ALA A 140 -5.26 8.65 8.93
CA ALA A 140 -5.54 9.93 9.59
C ALA A 140 -6.89 9.94 10.32
N ASN A 141 -7.88 9.18 9.83
CA ASN A 141 -9.19 9.03 10.46
C ASN A 141 -9.23 7.97 11.58
N GLY A 142 -8.09 7.42 11.99
CA GLY A 142 -7.98 6.45 13.07
C GLY A 142 -8.60 5.09 12.78
N ARG A 143 -8.92 4.80 11.54
CA ARG A 143 -9.45 3.50 11.13
C ARG A 143 -8.33 2.48 11.03
N ARG A 144 -8.61 1.24 11.45
CA ARG A 144 -7.58 0.20 11.60
C ARG A 144 -7.32 -0.62 10.35
N SER A 145 -8.32 -0.81 9.48
CA SER A 145 -8.19 -1.66 8.29
C SER A 145 -9.15 -1.26 7.19
N PRO A 146 -8.67 -0.95 5.97
CA PRO A 146 -9.52 -0.73 4.82
C PRO A 146 -10.18 -2.02 4.32
N ILE A 147 -9.55 -3.18 4.57
CA ILE A 147 -10.06 -4.51 4.18
C ILE A 147 -11.27 -4.87 5.02
N ALA A 148 -11.21 -4.69 6.32
CA ALA A 148 -12.32 -4.93 7.22
C ALA A 148 -13.52 -4.03 6.91
N ALA A 149 -13.28 -2.76 6.58
CA ALA A 149 -14.33 -1.82 6.20
C ALA A 149 -15.05 -2.24 4.91
N ALA A 150 -14.33 -2.77 3.92
CA ALA A 150 -14.91 -3.26 2.68
C ALA A 150 -15.69 -4.57 2.87
N ALA A 151 -15.29 -5.42 3.81
CA ALA A 151 -15.99 -6.67 4.12
C ALA A 151 -17.33 -6.46 4.83
N GLY A 152 -17.52 -5.31 5.49
CA GLY A 152 -18.76 -4.97 6.21
C GLY A 152 -19.85 -4.38 5.32
N MET A 153 -19.58 -4.24 4.04
CA MET A 153 -20.55 -3.84 3.04
C MET A 153 -21.08 -5.03 2.28
#